data_712d8449f1195e2b43fc3d3e83441d51
#
_entry.id   712d8449f1195e2b43fc3d3e83441d51
#
_cell.length_a   1.000
_cell.length_b   1.000
_cell.length_c   1.000
_cell.angle_alpha   90.00
_cell.angle_beta   90.00
_cell.angle_gamma   90.00
#
_symmetry.space_group_name_H-M   'P 1'
#
loop_
_entity.id
_entity.type
_entity.pdbx_description
1 polymer ?
#
loop_
_entity_poly.entity_id
_entity_poly.type
_entity_poly.pdbx_seq_one_letter_code
_entity_poly.pdbx_strand_id
1 'polypeptide(L)'
;MFNLDFNTSETPKELAYFLGFFWADGYNILKSNYCIIELVKEDLDDVLPIFKRLYNFNYTERTRKNRKPQAAINVSSGELKEFLTENGKYPKTSESHEKIMNKIPDEFLKYFIRGLFDGDGCFYHKGTMRQVYISGNYDQDWGYLLKYLSDNGFNFKEHKQSGKNKYSFIRCTTRNTISNFIHWLYDDEDDIYLHRKHDKAIGML
;
A
#
# COMPACT_ATOMS: atom_id res chain seq x y z
N MET A 1 22.61 -4.55 -4.59
CA MET A 1 21.66 -5.67 -4.51
C MET A 1 20.50 -5.19 -3.66
N PHE A 2 19.26 -5.52 -4.01
CA PHE A 2 18.09 -5.14 -3.22
C PHE A 2 17.96 -6.14 -2.06
N ASN A 3 18.11 -5.68 -0.81
CA ASN A 3 18.00 -6.59 0.34
C ASN A 3 16.52 -6.81 0.70
N LEU A 4 16.03 -8.02 0.49
CA LEU A 4 14.65 -8.45 0.78
C LEU A 4 14.54 -9.32 2.05
N ASP A 5 15.66 -9.54 2.75
CA ASP A 5 15.69 -10.30 3.97
C ASP A 5 15.51 -9.38 5.19
N PHE A 6 14.37 -9.51 5.86
CA PHE A 6 14.03 -8.73 7.05
C PHE A 6 14.99 -8.95 8.22
N ASN A 7 15.67 -10.11 8.29
CA ASN A 7 16.61 -10.41 9.38
C ASN A 7 17.95 -9.69 9.21
N THR A 8 18.31 -9.30 8.00
CA THR A 8 19.56 -8.62 7.67
C THR A 8 19.38 -7.21 7.14
N SER A 9 18.14 -6.76 7.00
CA SER A 9 17.83 -5.40 6.55
C SER A 9 18.13 -4.39 7.65
N GLU A 10 18.84 -3.31 7.31
CA GLU A 10 19.03 -2.16 8.19
C GLU A 10 17.78 -1.25 8.24
N THR A 11 16.85 -1.46 7.31
CA THR A 11 15.64 -0.64 7.11
C THR A 11 14.38 -1.50 6.93
N PRO A 12 14.06 -2.41 7.90
CA PRO A 12 12.96 -3.35 7.74
C PRO A 12 11.58 -2.69 7.70
N LYS A 13 11.40 -1.56 8.37
CA LYS A 13 10.14 -0.78 8.36
C LYS A 13 9.88 -0.21 6.97
N GLU A 14 10.89 0.42 6.38
CA GLU A 14 10.84 0.98 5.02
C GLU A 14 10.62 -0.12 3.99
N LEU A 15 11.24 -1.29 4.18
CA LEU A 15 11.03 -2.45 3.31
C LEU A 15 9.58 -2.92 3.35
N ALA A 16 9.00 -3.09 4.54
CA ALA A 16 7.60 -3.47 4.69
C ALA A 16 6.67 -2.42 4.06
N TYR A 17 6.90 -1.14 4.33
CA TYR A 17 6.14 -0.04 3.75
C TYR A 17 6.21 -0.02 2.21
N PHE A 18 7.43 -0.14 1.66
CA PHE A 18 7.64 -0.24 0.22
C PHE A 18 6.86 -1.40 -0.41
N LEU A 19 6.90 -2.58 0.20
CA LEU A 19 6.18 -3.75 -0.30
C LEU A 19 4.66 -3.53 -0.29
N GLY A 20 4.12 -2.89 0.75
CA GLY A 20 2.70 -2.52 0.82
C GLY A 20 2.31 -1.50 -0.23
N PHE A 21 3.10 -0.45 -0.38
CA PHE A 21 2.89 0.59 -1.40
C PHE A 21 3.02 0.03 -2.82
N PHE A 22 4.02 -0.85 -3.05
CA PHE A 22 4.17 -1.54 -4.32
C PHE A 22 2.98 -2.48 -4.59
N TRP A 23 2.43 -3.12 -3.56
CA TRP A 23 1.24 -3.95 -3.73
C TRP A 23 0.06 -3.13 -4.24
N ALA A 24 -0.14 -1.91 -3.75
CA ALA A 24 -1.18 -0.99 -4.21
C ALA A 24 -0.90 -0.50 -5.64
N ASP A 25 0.14 0.29 -5.84
CA ASP A 25 0.39 1.10 -7.04
C ASP A 25 1.47 0.55 -7.96
N GLY A 26 2.16 -0.52 -7.55
CA GLY A 26 3.27 -1.10 -8.30
C GLY A 26 2.86 -2.11 -9.35
N TYR A 27 3.73 -2.29 -10.35
CA TYR A 27 3.63 -3.36 -11.34
C TYR A 27 5.01 -3.77 -11.88
N ASN A 28 5.09 -5.02 -12.34
CA ASN A 28 6.29 -5.59 -12.98
C ASN A 28 6.16 -5.53 -14.49
N ILE A 29 7.24 -5.19 -15.19
CA ILE A 29 7.27 -5.28 -16.64
C ILE A 29 7.58 -6.72 -17.06
N LEU A 30 6.74 -7.31 -17.93
CA LEU A 30 6.82 -8.72 -18.34
C LEU A 30 8.19 -9.10 -18.92
N LYS A 31 8.71 -8.28 -19.85
CA LYS A 31 9.88 -8.60 -20.66
C LYS A 31 11.19 -8.00 -20.13
N SER A 32 11.22 -7.50 -18.91
CA SER A 32 12.41 -6.89 -18.31
C SER A 32 12.42 -7.06 -16.79
N ASN A 33 13.50 -6.70 -16.13
CA ASN A 33 13.62 -6.72 -14.67
C ASN A 33 13.13 -5.40 -14.02
N TYR A 34 12.40 -4.57 -14.75
CA TYR A 34 11.86 -3.33 -14.19
C TYR A 34 10.62 -3.58 -13.35
N CYS A 35 10.68 -3.06 -12.13
CA CYS A 35 9.56 -2.89 -11.22
C CYS A 35 9.24 -1.40 -11.13
N ILE A 36 7.97 -1.01 -11.26
CA ILE A 36 7.55 0.39 -11.39
C ILE A 36 6.41 0.68 -10.41
N ILE A 37 6.45 1.84 -9.76
CA ILE A 37 5.34 2.42 -9.00
C ILE A 37 4.93 3.72 -9.71
N GLU A 38 3.67 3.83 -10.14
CA GLU A 38 3.12 5.08 -10.67
C GLU A 38 2.29 5.81 -9.61
N LEU A 39 2.59 7.08 -9.39
CA LEU A 39 1.93 7.92 -8.37
C LEU A 39 1.71 9.35 -8.90
N VAL A 40 0.90 10.13 -8.21
CA VAL A 40 0.82 11.57 -8.49
C VAL A 40 2.12 12.25 -8.07
N LYS A 41 2.59 13.23 -8.85
CA LYS A 41 3.88 13.87 -8.59
C LYS A 41 3.98 14.49 -7.19
N GLU A 42 2.87 14.98 -6.65
CA GLU A 42 2.80 15.55 -5.30
C GLU A 42 3.24 14.55 -4.21
N ASP A 43 3.06 13.24 -4.42
CA ASP A 43 3.39 12.19 -3.47
C ASP A 43 4.88 11.76 -3.58
N LEU A 44 5.58 12.16 -4.64
CA LEU A 44 6.95 11.76 -4.89
C LEU A 44 7.91 12.26 -3.80
N ASP A 45 7.70 13.48 -3.33
CA ASP A 45 8.56 14.12 -2.33
C ASP A 45 8.47 13.42 -0.97
N ASP A 46 7.34 12.76 -0.68
CA ASP A 46 7.16 11.96 0.53
C ASP A 46 7.79 10.57 0.40
N VAL A 47 7.43 9.82 -0.66
CA VAL A 47 7.78 8.39 -0.73
C VAL A 47 9.18 8.11 -1.27
N LEU A 48 9.72 8.96 -2.16
CA LEU A 48 11.03 8.72 -2.75
C LEU A 48 12.18 8.72 -1.73
N PRO A 49 12.22 9.63 -0.73
CA PRO A 49 13.23 9.58 0.33
C PRO A 49 13.16 8.28 1.14
N ILE A 50 11.95 7.78 1.45
CA ILE A 50 11.74 6.51 2.15
C ILE A 50 12.32 5.36 1.32
N PHE A 51 11.95 5.28 0.04
CA PHE A 51 12.42 4.21 -0.84
C PHE A 51 13.91 4.27 -1.09
N LYS A 52 14.51 5.45 -1.16
CA LYS A 52 15.97 5.61 -1.32
C LYS A 52 16.79 5.11 -0.14
N ARG A 53 16.19 4.91 1.03
CA ARG A 53 16.86 4.21 2.15
C ARG A 53 17.07 2.71 1.85
N LEU A 54 16.21 2.12 0.99
CA LEU A 54 16.28 0.70 0.59
C LEU A 54 17.22 0.48 -0.59
N TYR A 55 17.13 1.34 -1.60
CA TYR A 55 17.84 1.17 -2.85
C TYR A 55 17.92 2.49 -3.65
N ASN A 56 18.83 2.55 -4.60
CA ASN A 56 18.94 3.70 -5.50
C ASN A 56 17.84 3.66 -6.58
N PHE A 57 16.64 4.12 -6.23
CA PHE A 57 15.54 4.24 -7.19
C PHE A 57 15.70 5.44 -8.11
N ASN A 58 15.39 5.23 -9.37
CA ASN A 58 15.23 6.29 -10.35
C ASN A 58 13.76 6.68 -10.49
N TYR A 59 13.49 7.88 -10.99
CA TYR A 59 12.13 8.28 -11.31
C TYR A 59 12.08 9.05 -12.63
N THR A 60 10.90 9.08 -13.23
CA THR A 60 10.58 9.88 -14.43
C THR A 60 9.26 10.60 -14.20
N GLU A 61 9.19 11.86 -14.62
CA GLU A 61 7.96 12.64 -14.54
C GLU A 61 7.20 12.58 -15.88
N ARG A 62 5.88 12.55 -15.79
CA ARG A 62 4.98 12.51 -16.95
C ARG A 62 3.84 13.49 -16.76
N THR A 63 3.63 14.36 -17.72
CA THR A 63 2.47 15.23 -17.77
C THR A 63 1.55 14.78 -18.90
N ARG A 64 0.30 14.44 -18.55
CA ARG A 64 -0.75 14.08 -19.52
C ARG A 64 -1.82 15.17 -19.53
N LYS A 65 -2.33 15.49 -20.71
CA LYS A 65 -3.43 16.47 -20.85
C LYS A 65 -4.64 16.04 -20.02
N ASN A 66 -5.19 16.94 -19.22
CA ASN A 66 -6.35 16.73 -18.35
C ASN A 66 -6.14 15.71 -17.20
N ARG A 67 -4.91 15.46 -16.78
CA ARG A 67 -4.60 14.67 -15.57
C ARG A 67 -3.62 15.44 -14.69
N LYS A 68 -3.63 15.15 -13.38
CA LYS A 68 -2.55 15.61 -12.49
C LYS A 68 -1.20 15.11 -13.00
N PRO A 69 -0.12 15.90 -12.86
CA PRO A 69 1.23 15.42 -13.12
C PRO A 69 1.50 14.12 -12.36
N GLN A 70 2.15 13.17 -13.01
CA GLN A 70 2.47 11.86 -12.48
C GLN A 70 3.98 11.66 -12.44
N ALA A 71 4.43 10.83 -11.51
CA ALA A 71 5.79 10.30 -11.46
C ALA A 71 5.75 8.78 -11.52
N ALA A 72 6.80 8.20 -12.09
CA ALA A 72 7.03 6.77 -12.09
C ALA A 72 8.38 6.51 -11.43
N ILE A 73 8.36 5.91 -10.25
CA ILE A 73 9.55 5.40 -9.56
C ILE A 73 9.85 4.02 -10.15
N ASN A 74 11.10 3.77 -10.53
CA ASN A 74 11.48 2.53 -11.17
C ASN A 74 12.81 1.99 -10.64
N VAL A 75 12.90 0.69 -10.61
CA VAL A 75 14.10 -0.07 -10.25
C VAL A 75 14.26 -1.26 -11.19
N SER A 76 15.48 -1.51 -11.65
CA SER A 76 15.82 -2.72 -12.38
C SER A 76 16.43 -3.73 -11.39
N SER A 77 15.64 -4.70 -10.95
CA SER A 77 16.07 -5.76 -10.04
C SER A 77 15.34 -7.05 -10.37
N GLY A 78 16.11 -8.06 -10.81
CA GLY A 78 15.59 -9.41 -11.03
C GLY A 78 15.10 -10.04 -9.73
N GLU A 79 15.84 -9.87 -8.64
CA GLU A 79 15.53 -10.40 -7.31
C GLU A 79 14.19 -9.85 -6.78
N LEU A 80 13.99 -8.52 -6.85
CA LEU A 80 12.71 -7.92 -6.44
C LEU A 80 11.55 -8.43 -7.29
N LYS A 81 11.75 -8.51 -8.62
CA LYS A 81 10.72 -9.01 -9.53
C LYS A 81 10.35 -10.46 -9.23
N GLU A 82 11.34 -11.32 -9.02
CA GLU A 82 11.15 -12.72 -8.67
C GLU A 82 10.40 -12.84 -7.34
N PHE A 83 10.87 -12.17 -6.30
CA PHE A 83 10.22 -12.12 -4.99
C PHE A 83 8.75 -11.69 -5.08
N LEU A 84 8.46 -10.61 -5.80
CA LEU A 84 7.08 -10.12 -5.98
C LEU A 84 6.22 -11.12 -6.75
N THR A 85 6.78 -11.75 -7.79
CA THR A 85 6.08 -12.74 -8.60
C THR A 85 5.72 -13.98 -7.78
N GLU A 86 6.65 -14.52 -7.04
CA GLU A 86 6.44 -15.70 -6.18
C GLU A 86 5.42 -15.44 -5.07
N ASN A 87 5.34 -14.18 -4.60
CA ASN A 87 4.43 -13.77 -3.55
C ASN A 87 3.11 -13.14 -4.04
N GLY A 88 2.74 -13.39 -5.31
CA GLY A 88 1.40 -13.11 -5.83
C GLY A 88 1.22 -11.75 -6.51
N LYS A 89 2.29 -10.96 -6.69
CA LYS A 89 2.18 -9.63 -7.32
C LYS A 89 2.52 -9.63 -8.81
N TYR A 90 2.19 -10.71 -9.54
CA TYR A 90 2.50 -10.74 -10.97
C TYR A 90 1.57 -11.65 -11.79
N PRO A 91 1.02 -11.13 -12.91
CA PRO A 91 0.75 -9.72 -13.21
C PRO A 91 -0.12 -9.11 -12.13
N LYS A 92 -0.50 -7.83 -12.16
CA LYS A 92 -1.37 -7.20 -11.14
C LYS A 92 -2.63 -8.06 -10.98
N THR A 93 -2.69 -8.83 -9.90
CA THR A 93 -3.67 -9.91 -9.73
C THR A 93 -4.67 -9.59 -8.63
N SER A 94 -5.76 -10.34 -8.62
CA SER A 94 -6.76 -10.39 -7.54
C SER A 94 -6.38 -11.37 -6.44
N GLU A 95 -5.12 -11.77 -6.33
CA GLU A 95 -4.66 -12.74 -5.36
C GLU A 95 -4.69 -12.20 -3.93
N SER A 96 -4.72 -13.15 -2.98
CA SER A 96 -4.62 -12.89 -1.55
C SER A 96 -3.30 -12.23 -1.19
N HIS A 97 -3.35 -11.39 -0.16
CA HIS A 97 -2.14 -10.77 0.45
C HIS A 97 -1.35 -11.79 1.30
N GLU A 98 -1.86 -13.01 1.48
CA GLU A 98 -1.30 -14.01 2.41
C GLU A 98 0.17 -14.29 2.17
N LYS A 99 0.55 -14.59 0.92
CA LYS A 99 1.93 -14.97 0.59
C LYS A 99 2.94 -13.88 0.95
N ILE A 100 2.64 -12.64 0.56
CA ILE A 100 3.54 -11.52 0.83
C ILE A 100 3.58 -11.18 2.31
N MET A 101 2.44 -11.16 3.00
CA MET A 101 2.35 -10.84 4.42
C MET A 101 3.08 -11.89 5.27
N ASN A 102 3.03 -13.18 4.90
CA ASN A 102 3.78 -14.25 5.58
C ASN A 102 5.32 -14.17 5.42
N LYS A 103 5.83 -13.30 4.54
CA LYS A 103 7.26 -13.01 4.41
C LYS A 103 7.74 -11.88 5.31
N ILE A 104 6.81 -11.13 5.88
CA ILE A 104 7.07 -9.94 6.70
C ILE A 104 6.89 -10.34 8.16
N PRO A 105 7.89 -10.13 9.04
CA PRO A 105 7.72 -10.36 10.48
C PRO A 105 6.56 -9.52 11.05
N ASP A 106 5.85 -10.08 12.03
CA ASP A 106 4.61 -9.48 12.58
C ASP A 106 4.81 -8.04 13.05
N GLU A 107 5.97 -7.72 13.63
CA GLU A 107 6.34 -6.38 14.10
C GLU A 107 6.41 -5.32 12.98
N PHE A 108 6.62 -5.75 11.72
CA PHE A 108 6.70 -4.85 10.56
C PHE A 108 5.42 -4.87 9.70
N LEU A 109 4.46 -5.77 9.95
CA LEU A 109 3.21 -5.85 9.16
C LEU A 109 2.41 -4.56 9.21
N LYS A 110 2.47 -3.79 10.30
CA LYS A 110 1.86 -2.46 10.38
C LYS A 110 2.33 -1.53 9.26
N TYR A 111 3.62 -1.54 8.93
CA TYR A 111 4.18 -0.71 7.86
C TYR A 111 3.76 -1.19 6.48
N PHE A 112 3.62 -2.51 6.28
CA PHE A 112 3.04 -3.04 5.04
C PHE A 112 1.60 -2.55 4.86
N ILE A 113 0.76 -2.65 5.90
CA ILE A 113 -0.62 -2.15 5.86
C ILE A 113 -0.66 -0.64 5.63
N ARG A 114 0.25 0.12 6.25
CA ARG A 114 0.39 1.57 6.02
C ARG A 114 0.69 1.86 4.55
N GLY A 115 1.69 1.22 3.96
CA GLY A 115 2.02 1.38 2.54
C GLY A 115 0.86 1.02 1.61
N LEU A 116 0.13 -0.05 1.93
CA LEU A 116 -1.06 -0.46 1.19
C LEU A 116 -2.17 0.60 1.25
N PHE A 117 -2.43 1.19 2.43
CA PHE A 117 -3.44 2.24 2.61
C PHE A 117 -2.98 3.59 2.07
N ASP A 118 -1.71 3.90 2.09
CA ASP A 118 -1.16 5.11 1.51
C ASP A 118 -1.28 5.09 -0.03
N GLY A 119 -1.11 3.94 -0.68
CA GLY A 119 -1.39 3.77 -2.10
C GLY A 119 -2.89 3.82 -2.39
N ASP A 120 -3.60 2.73 -2.16
CA ASP A 120 -4.99 2.49 -2.60
C ASP A 120 -6.06 2.83 -1.55
N GLY A 121 -5.68 3.13 -0.30
CA GLY A 121 -6.64 3.41 0.78
C GLY A 121 -7.29 4.78 0.67
N CYS A 122 -8.45 4.92 1.29
CA CYS A 122 -9.19 6.18 1.37
C CYS A 122 -9.66 6.44 2.80
N PHE A 123 -9.31 7.59 3.31
CA PHE A 123 -9.83 8.17 4.54
C PHE A 123 -10.86 9.23 4.16
N TYR A 124 -12.13 8.95 4.44
CA TYR A 124 -13.24 9.81 4.04
C TYR A 124 -14.01 10.33 5.24
N HIS A 125 -14.17 11.66 5.30
CA HIS A 125 -14.95 12.34 6.31
C HIS A 125 -15.79 13.45 5.66
N LYS A 126 -17.13 13.41 5.87
CA LYS A 126 -18.03 14.49 5.46
C LYS A 126 -19.19 14.57 6.45
N GLY A 127 -19.26 15.65 7.20
CA GLY A 127 -20.26 15.80 8.26
C GLY A 127 -20.14 14.71 9.32
N THR A 128 -21.18 13.92 9.53
CA THR A 128 -21.17 12.79 10.48
C THR A 128 -20.65 11.49 9.87
N MET A 129 -20.53 11.42 8.54
CA MET A 129 -20.10 10.21 7.84
C MET A 129 -18.58 10.10 7.89
N ARG A 130 -18.11 8.99 8.46
CA ARG A 130 -16.70 8.61 8.47
C ARG A 130 -16.55 7.21 7.94
N GLN A 131 -15.58 7.00 7.08
CA GLN A 131 -15.23 5.66 6.60
C GLN A 131 -13.77 5.57 6.19
N VAL A 132 -13.20 4.41 6.44
CA VAL A 132 -11.87 4.01 5.94
C VAL A 132 -12.08 2.80 5.04
N TYR A 133 -11.55 2.83 3.85
CA TYR A 133 -11.67 1.72 2.91
C TYR A 133 -10.46 1.61 1.99
N ILE A 134 -10.28 0.44 1.41
CA ILE A 134 -9.32 0.16 0.35
C ILE A 134 -10.04 -0.59 -0.77
N SER A 135 -9.77 -0.21 -2.01
CA SER A 135 -10.42 -0.78 -3.19
C SER A 135 -9.47 -1.71 -3.95
N GLY A 136 -10.03 -2.71 -4.60
CA GLY A 136 -9.33 -3.65 -5.46
C GLY A 136 -10.18 -4.11 -6.63
N ASN A 137 -9.66 -5.05 -7.41
CA ASN A 137 -10.41 -5.68 -8.49
C ASN A 137 -11.66 -6.37 -7.95
N TYR A 138 -12.66 -6.62 -8.83
CA TYR A 138 -13.93 -7.23 -8.42
C TYR A 138 -13.76 -8.59 -7.75
N ASP A 139 -12.80 -9.38 -8.24
CA ASP A 139 -12.50 -10.73 -7.73
C ASP A 139 -11.30 -10.74 -6.77
N GLN A 140 -10.96 -9.58 -6.18
CA GLN A 140 -9.89 -9.50 -5.18
C GLN A 140 -10.20 -10.42 -4.00
N ASP A 141 -9.24 -11.28 -3.65
CA ASP A 141 -9.29 -12.05 -2.42
C ASP A 141 -8.83 -11.19 -1.24
N TRP A 142 -9.79 -10.79 -0.42
CA TRP A 142 -9.59 -10.01 0.80
C TRP A 142 -9.48 -10.87 2.07
N GLY A 143 -9.66 -12.20 1.96
CA GLY A 143 -9.86 -13.09 3.10
C GLY A 143 -8.75 -12.99 4.15
N TYR A 144 -7.48 -13.10 3.73
CA TYR A 144 -6.35 -13.03 4.65
C TYR A 144 -6.17 -11.63 5.27
N LEU A 145 -6.30 -10.58 4.47
CA LEU A 145 -6.21 -9.20 4.96
C LEU A 145 -7.33 -8.88 5.97
N LEU A 146 -8.56 -9.31 5.68
CA LEU A 146 -9.70 -9.14 6.61
C LEU A 146 -9.47 -9.90 7.91
N LYS A 147 -8.96 -11.13 7.83
CA LYS A 147 -8.61 -11.91 9.02
C LYS A 147 -7.56 -11.19 9.85
N TYR A 148 -6.45 -10.76 9.24
CA TYR A 148 -5.38 -10.03 9.93
C TYR A 148 -5.90 -8.76 10.62
N LEU A 149 -6.70 -7.95 9.91
CA LEU A 149 -7.30 -6.73 10.47
C LEU A 149 -8.24 -7.06 11.64
N SER A 150 -9.04 -8.12 11.51
CA SER A 150 -9.96 -8.57 12.57
C SER A 150 -9.21 -9.06 13.81
N ASP A 151 -8.15 -9.85 13.64
CA ASP A 151 -7.31 -10.35 14.73
C ASP A 151 -6.64 -9.20 15.51
N ASN A 152 -6.41 -8.05 14.85
CA ASN A 152 -5.92 -6.82 15.46
C ASN A 152 -7.05 -5.87 15.95
N GLY A 153 -8.31 -6.34 15.99
CA GLY A 153 -9.44 -5.57 16.52
C GLY A 153 -10.09 -4.60 15.52
N PHE A 154 -9.77 -4.68 14.23
CA PHE A 154 -10.27 -3.79 13.19
C PHE A 154 -11.30 -4.50 12.29
N ASN A 155 -12.58 -4.27 12.54
CA ASN A 155 -13.68 -4.91 11.82
C ASN A 155 -13.96 -4.20 10.48
N PHE A 156 -13.23 -4.58 9.44
CA PHE A 156 -13.53 -4.25 8.05
C PHE A 156 -14.50 -5.27 7.44
N LYS A 157 -15.31 -4.84 6.49
CA LYS A 157 -16.25 -5.71 5.75
C LYS A 157 -16.04 -5.58 4.25
N GLU A 158 -16.08 -6.69 3.55
CA GLU A 158 -16.05 -6.73 2.09
C GLU A 158 -17.37 -6.24 1.51
N HIS A 159 -17.24 -5.50 0.41
CA HIS A 159 -18.34 -5.04 -0.44
C HIS A 159 -17.96 -5.22 -1.90
N LYS A 160 -18.93 -5.59 -2.72
CA LYS A 160 -18.77 -5.70 -4.18
C LYS A 160 -19.70 -4.74 -4.89
N GLN A 161 -19.14 -3.93 -5.77
CA GLN A 161 -19.88 -3.05 -6.65
C GLN A 161 -20.03 -3.72 -8.02
N SER A 162 -21.25 -4.07 -8.39
CA SER A 162 -21.59 -4.58 -9.73
C SER A 162 -22.04 -3.44 -10.65
N GLY A 163 -21.99 -3.67 -11.97
CA GLY A 163 -22.41 -2.69 -12.98
C GLY A 163 -21.31 -2.41 -14.00
N LYS A 164 -21.32 -1.21 -14.61
CA LYS A 164 -20.38 -0.84 -15.67
C LYS A 164 -18.92 -0.83 -15.18
N ASN A 165 -18.70 -0.39 -13.96
CA ASN A 165 -17.39 -0.39 -13.30
C ASN A 165 -17.44 -1.37 -12.13
N LYS A 166 -16.97 -2.60 -12.35
CA LYS A 166 -16.92 -3.63 -11.33
C LYS A 166 -15.67 -3.50 -10.49
N TYR A 167 -15.81 -3.42 -9.16
CA TYR A 167 -14.70 -3.46 -8.21
C TYR A 167 -15.18 -4.01 -6.85
N SER A 168 -14.25 -4.42 -6.03
CA SER A 168 -14.51 -4.75 -4.63
C SER A 168 -13.76 -3.81 -3.70
N PHE A 169 -14.17 -3.74 -2.46
CA PHE A 169 -13.48 -2.97 -1.43
C PHE A 169 -13.77 -3.54 -0.05
N ILE A 170 -12.84 -3.36 0.86
CA ILE A 170 -13.08 -3.57 2.28
C ILE A 170 -13.22 -2.23 2.98
N ARG A 171 -14.17 -2.13 3.90
CA ARG A 171 -14.55 -0.86 4.53
C ARG A 171 -14.86 -1.02 6.02
N CYS A 172 -14.42 -0.03 6.80
CA CYS A 172 -14.86 0.21 8.17
C CYS A 172 -15.62 1.55 8.25
N THR A 173 -16.75 1.55 9.00
CA THR A 173 -17.58 2.74 9.24
C THR A 173 -17.83 2.98 10.73
N THR A 174 -17.38 2.10 11.61
CA THR A 174 -17.55 2.21 13.05
C THR A 174 -16.55 3.20 13.62
N ARG A 175 -17.02 4.28 14.23
CA ARG A 175 -16.19 5.41 14.70
C ARG A 175 -15.01 4.97 15.57
N ASN A 176 -15.28 4.16 16.59
CA ASN A 176 -14.22 3.71 17.50
C ASN A 176 -13.19 2.83 16.81
N THR A 177 -13.63 1.93 15.93
CA THR A 177 -12.71 1.10 15.13
C THR A 177 -11.86 1.96 14.18
N ILE A 178 -12.45 2.98 13.54
CA ILE A 178 -11.71 3.92 12.69
C ILE A 178 -10.65 4.66 13.50
N SER A 179 -11.02 5.22 14.67
CA SER A 179 -10.08 5.92 15.53
C SER A 179 -8.92 5.01 15.96
N ASN A 180 -9.24 3.83 16.46
CA ASN A 180 -8.22 2.85 16.89
C ASN A 180 -7.32 2.41 15.73
N PHE A 181 -7.89 2.22 14.53
CA PHE A 181 -7.14 1.86 13.33
C PHE A 181 -6.18 2.97 12.91
N ILE A 182 -6.62 4.24 12.93
CA ILE A 182 -5.79 5.40 12.58
C ILE A 182 -4.63 5.53 13.57
N HIS A 183 -4.90 5.45 14.87
CA HIS A 183 -3.86 5.46 15.89
C HIS A 183 -2.87 4.30 15.69
N TRP A 184 -3.37 3.08 15.53
CA TRP A 184 -2.50 1.93 15.27
C TRP A 184 -1.65 2.12 14.02
N LEU A 185 -2.21 2.71 12.96
CA LEU A 185 -1.53 2.85 11.68
C LEU A 185 -0.45 3.94 11.71
N TYR A 186 -0.69 5.06 12.39
CA TYR A 186 0.13 6.29 12.28
C TYR A 186 0.68 6.83 13.60
N ASP A 187 0.34 6.24 14.75
CA ASP A 187 0.77 6.73 16.06
C ASP A 187 2.15 6.16 16.42
N ASP A 188 3.17 6.60 15.69
CA ASP A 188 4.58 6.37 15.97
C ASP A 188 5.39 7.59 15.52
N GLU A 189 6.65 7.65 15.94
CA GLU A 189 7.59 8.73 15.62
C GLU A 189 8.24 8.58 14.24
N ASP A 190 7.86 7.57 13.46
CA ASP A 190 8.48 7.26 12.17
C ASP A 190 7.87 8.10 11.04
N ASP A 191 8.69 8.81 10.28
CA ASP A 191 8.30 9.56 9.07
C ASP A 191 8.13 8.63 7.83
N ILE A 192 7.53 7.44 8.04
CA ILE A 192 7.34 6.45 6.98
C ILE A 192 5.86 6.44 6.60
N TYR A 193 5.40 7.48 5.91
CA TYR A 193 4.01 7.60 5.44
C TYR A 193 3.89 8.68 4.35
N LEU A 194 2.73 8.68 3.70
CA LEU A 194 2.32 9.70 2.75
C LEU A 194 1.58 10.82 3.49
N HIS A 195 2.18 12.02 3.58
CA HIS A 195 1.68 13.13 4.40
C HIS A 195 0.20 13.45 4.14
N ARG A 196 -0.22 13.56 2.88
CA ARG A 196 -1.63 13.86 2.57
C ARG A 196 -2.63 12.79 3.05
N LYS A 197 -2.19 11.53 3.18
CA LYS A 197 -3.04 10.44 3.71
C LYS A 197 -3.07 10.47 5.23
N HIS A 198 -1.91 10.64 5.83
CA HIS A 198 -1.76 10.84 7.26
C HIS A 198 -2.65 12.01 7.74
N ASP A 199 -2.52 13.20 7.14
CA ASP A 199 -3.28 14.39 7.55
C ASP A 199 -4.79 14.17 7.43
N LYS A 200 -5.24 13.49 6.37
CA LYS A 200 -6.66 13.11 6.22
C LYS A 200 -7.11 12.13 7.30
N ALA A 201 -6.27 11.17 7.66
CA ALA A 201 -6.58 10.20 8.70
C ALA A 201 -6.69 10.88 10.06
N ILE A 202 -5.67 11.68 10.44
CA ILE A 202 -5.67 12.41 11.71
C ILE A 202 -6.85 13.40 11.78
N GLY A 203 -7.19 14.06 10.69
CA GLY A 203 -8.36 14.94 10.60
C GLY A 203 -9.72 14.22 10.79
N MET A 204 -9.74 12.89 10.94
CA MET A 204 -10.93 12.10 11.24
C MET A 204 -11.08 11.78 12.75
N LEU A 205 -10.05 11.95 13.55
CA LEU A 205 -10.09 11.72 14.99
C LEU A 205 -10.88 12.80 15.70
#